data_50dbe768062d24eea08470bffbbb1410
#
_entry.id   50dbe768062d24eea08470bffbbb1410
#
_cell.length_a   1.000
_cell.length_b   1.000
_cell.length_c   1.000
_cell.angle_alpha   90.00
_cell.angle_beta   90.00
_cell.angle_gamma   90.00
#
_symmetry.space_group_name_H-M   'P 1'
#
loop_
_entity.id
_entity.type
_entity.pdbx_description
1 polymer ?
#
loop_
_entity_poly.entity_id
_entity_poly.type
_entity_poly.pdbx_seq_one_letter_code
_entity_poly.pdbx_strand_id
1 'polypeptide(L)'
;GAEVNAGDILVGKVTPKGDSASGPEEKLLRSIFGEKAIDVTDTSLRMSRGSSGTVVDVRVFNRHGIEKDERSITIERAEIEQVQQDKIVEEEILERSIKQRASQFLSGSSLNKKVKDLTVGTKLDFETIDNLSVNDVFKITVGNVNDEATLAQLKDQYNKAKQDITE
;
A
#
# COMPACT_ATOMS: atom_id res chain seq x y z
N GLY A 1 -5.60 8.71 17.27
CA GLY A 1 -5.30 9.79 18.23
C GLY A 1 -6.49 10.26 19.06
N ALA A 2 -7.71 9.71 18.85
CA ALA A 2 -8.89 10.07 19.65
C ALA A 2 -8.83 9.43 21.04
N GLU A 3 -9.07 10.21 22.07
CA GLU A 3 -9.19 9.71 23.44
C GLU A 3 -10.58 9.12 23.65
N VAL A 4 -10.65 7.95 24.28
CA VAL A 4 -11.88 7.25 24.59
C VAL A 4 -11.96 6.92 26.08
N ASN A 5 -13.13 7.12 26.66
CA ASN A 5 -13.42 6.91 28.07
C ASN A 5 -14.40 5.77 28.26
N ALA A 6 -14.58 5.34 29.53
CA ALA A 6 -15.50 4.28 29.89
C ALA A 6 -16.92 4.60 29.41
N GLY A 7 -17.51 3.68 28.64
CA GLY A 7 -18.85 3.82 28.08
C GLY A 7 -18.94 4.44 26.70
N ASP A 8 -17.86 5.02 26.18
CA ASP A 8 -17.83 5.58 24.82
C ASP A 8 -18.03 4.49 23.78
N ILE A 9 -18.72 4.84 22.68
CA ILE A 9 -18.95 3.92 21.57
C ILE A 9 -17.71 3.84 20.71
N LEU A 10 -17.12 2.64 20.60
CA LEU A 10 -15.99 2.36 19.72
C LEU A 10 -16.44 2.04 18.30
N VAL A 11 -17.49 1.22 18.17
CA VAL A 11 -18.10 0.85 16.89
C VAL A 11 -19.61 0.89 17.04
N GLY A 12 -20.28 1.77 16.30
CA GLY A 12 -21.73 1.85 16.26
C GLY A 12 -22.35 0.67 15.51
N LYS A 13 -23.30 -0.02 16.13
CA LYS A 13 -24.05 -1.11 15.50
C LYS A 13 -25.48 -1.13 16.00
N VAL A 14 -26.41 -1.20 15.07
CA VAL A 14 -27.82 -1.42 15.36
C VAL A 14 -28.27 -2.74 14.73
N THR A 15 -29.05 -3.52 15.45
CA THR A 15 -29.61 -4.78 14.97
C THR A 15 -31.15 -4.72 15.00
N PRO A 16 -31.81 -5.25 13.97
CA PRO A 16 -33.29 -5.34 14.01
C PRO A 16 -33.73 -6.23 15.17
N LYS A 17 -34.76 -5.79 15.89
CA LYS A 17 -35.41 -6.60 16.89
C LYS A 17 -36.14 -7.73 16.18
N GLY A 18 -35.81 -8.98 16.52
CA GLY A 18 -36.45 -10.13 15.89
C GLY A 18 -37.95 -10.18 16.17
N ASP A 19 -38.72 -10.71 15.25
CA ASP A 19 -40.19 -10.85 15.32
C ASP A 19 -40.68 -11.69 16.49
N SER A 20 -39.79 -12.42 17.15
CA SER A 20 -40.15 -13.29 18.30
C SER A 20 -40.52 -12.53 19.58
N ALA A 21 -40.21 -11.24 19.66
CA ALA A 21 -40.50 -10.42 20.85
C ALA A 21 -41.81 -9.60 20.70
N SER A 22 -42.39 -9.56 19.49
CA SER A 22 -43.61 -8.81 19.24
C SER A 22 -44.86 -9.68 19.58
N GLY A 23 -45.69 -9.18 20.47
CA GLY A 23 -46.98 -9.80 20.76
C GLY A 23 -47.87 -9.83 19.52
N PRO A 24 -48.90 -10.72 19.50
CA PRO A 24 -49.83 -10.82 18.37
C PRO A 24 -50.55 -9.49 18.07
N GLU A 25 -50.75 -8.65 19.06
CA GLU A 25 -51.35 -7.32 18.92
C GLU A 25 -50.43 -6.34 18.18
N GLU A 26 -49.13 -6.39 18.44
CA GLU A 26 -48.12 -5.55 17.79
C GLU A 26 -47.91 -5.96 16.32
N LYS A 27 -47.98 -7.27 16.02
CA LYS A 27 -47.97 -7.77 14.64
C LYS A 27 -49.17 -7.29 13.84
N LEU A 28 -50.34 -7.23 14.48
CA LEU A 28 -51.58 -6.74 13.87
C LEU A 28 -51.48 -5.23 13.59
N LEU A 29 -50.95 -4.45 14.52
CA LEU A 29 -50.74 -3.01 14.37
C LEU A 29 -49.72 -2.71 13.23
N ARG A 30 -48.65 -3.47 13.12
CA ARG A 30 -47.66 -3.36 11.99
C ARG A 30 -48.33 -3.68 10.66
N SER A 31 -49.19 -4.67 10.60
CA SER A 31 -49.94 -5.02 9.38
C SER A 31 -50.91 -3.92 8.93
N ILE A 32 -51.50 -3.19 9.86
CA ILE A 32 -52.49 -2.13 9.59
C ILE A 32 -51.81 -0.81 9.24
N PHE A 33 -50.72 -0.42 9.91
CA PHE A 33 -50.03 0.86 9.77
C PHE A 33 -48.79 0.86 8.84
N GLY A 34 -48.46 -0.29 8.29
CA GLY A 34 -47.29 -0.45 7.39
C GLY A 34 -45.93 -0.49 8.13
N GLU A 35 -44.99 -1.24 7.59
CA GLU A 35 -43.67 -1.55 8.16
C GLU A 35 -42.69 -0.34 8.19
N LYS A 36 -43.14 0.85 8.59
CA LYS A 36 -42.26 2.03 8.57
C LYS A 36 -41.35 2.21 9.80
N ALA A 37 -41.52 1.40 10.83
CA ALA A 37 -40.65 1.46 12.02
C ALA A 37 -40.12 0.06 12.36
N ILE A 38 -38.99 -0.29 11.80
CA ILE A 38 -38.22 -1.44 12.28
C ILE A 38 -37.62 -1.04 13.63
N ASP A 39 -38.14 -1.64 14.72
CA ASP A 39 -37.52 -1.49 16.03
C ASP A 39 -36.11 -2.06 15.98
N VAL A 40 -35.12 -1.22 16.25
CA VAL A 40 -33.73 -1.62 16.31
C VAL A 40 -33.20 -1.59 17.73
N THR A 41 -32.30 -2.49 18.04
CA THR A 41 -31.58 -2.52 19.31
C THR A 41 -30.18 -2.06 19.11
N ASP A 42 -29.70 -1.15 19.96
CA ASP A 42 -28.31 -0.73 19.98
C ASP A 42 -27.42 -1.87 20.49
N THR A 43 -26.58 -2.40 19.61
CA THR A 43 -25.59 -3.45 19.88
C THR A 43 -24.17 -2.96 19.68
N SER A 44 -23.97 -1.64 19.80
CA SER A 44 -22.67 -0.98 19.63
C SER A 44 -21.61 -1.54 20.57
N LEU A 45 -20.39 -1.66 20.05
CA LEU A 45 -19.22 -1.97 20.87
C LEU A 45 -18.84 -0.73 21.67
N ARG A 46 -18.79 -0.87 22.97
CA ARG A 46 -18.46 0.22 23.90
C ARG A 46 -17.20 -0.09 24.69
N MET A 47 -16.50 0.97 25.08
CA MET A 47 -15.36 0.87 25.98
C MET A 47 -15.78 0.30 27.35
N SER A 48 -15.00 -0.64 27.86
CA SER A 48 -15.29 -1.29 29.15
C SER A 48 -15.29 -0.29 30.30
N ARG A 49 -16.10 -0.57 31.33
CA ARG A 49 -16.15 0.26 32.55
C ARG A 49 -14.78 0.25 33.24
N GLY A 50 -14.30 1.43 33.60
CA GLY A 50 -13.02 1.59 34.29
C GLY A 50 -11.79 1.57 33.37
N SER A 51 -11.98 1.49 32.06
CA SER A 51 -10.90 1.58 31.07
C SER A 51 -11.00 2.89 30.29
N SER A 52 -9.85 3.46 29.97
CA SER A 52 -9.68 4.59 29.07
C SER A 52 -8.45 4.36 28.19
N GLY A 53 -8.36 5.01 27.05
CA GLY A 53 -7.22 4.87 26.15
C GLY A 53 -7.30 5.79 24.95
N THR A 54 -6.29 5.71 24.10
CA THR A 54 -6.22 6.46 22.86
C THR A 54 -6.30 5.48 21.68
N VAL A 55 -7.14 5.79 20.70
CA VAL A 55 -7.24 4.99 19.47
C VAL A 55 -5.94 5.12 18.68
N VAL A 56 -5.28 4.00 18.41
CA VAL A 56 -4.01 3.93 17.68
C VAL A 56 -4.25 3.80 16.18
N ASP A 57 -5.18 2.91 15.79
CA ASP A 57 -5.46 2.60 14.40
C ASP A 57 -6.93 2.18 14.21
N VAL A 58 -7.48 2.43 13.03
CA VAL A 58 -8.83 2.00 12.63
C VAL A 58 -8.75 1.41 11.23
N ARG A 59 -9.11 0.14 11.10
CA ARG A 59 -9.19 -0.56 9.80
C ARG A 59 -10.62 -0.90 9.45
N VAL A 60 -11.01 -0.60 8.22
CA VAL A 60 -12.36 -0.81 7.72
C VAL A 60 -12.34 -1.89 6.64
N PHE A 61 -13.17 -2.93 6.83
CA PHE A 61 -13.31 -4.03 5.89
C PHE A 61 -14.76 -4.11 5.40
N ASN A 62 -14.97 -3.95 4.10
CA ASN A 62 -16.28 -4.02 3.47
C ASN A 62 -16.39 -5.23 2.53
N ARG A 63 -17.61 -5.78 2.41
CA ARG A 63 -17.91 -6.78 1.38
C ARG A 63 -18.13 -6.08 0.03
N HIS A 64 -17.86 -6.81 -1.06
CA HIS A 64 -18.20 -6.32 -2.40
C HIS A 64 -19.72 -6.05 -2.51
N GLY A 65 -20.07 -4.91 -3.15
CA GLY A 65 -21.47 -4.53 -3.39
C GLY A 65 -22.18 -3.79 -2.25
N ILE A 66 -21.51 -3.46 -1.17
CA ILE A 66 -22.04 -2.62 -0.10
C ILE A 66 -21.56 -1.19 -0.33
N GLU A 67 -22.47 -0.23 -0.25
CA GLU A 67 -22.12 1.19 -0.27
C GLU A 67 -21.24 1.53 0.93
N LYS A 68 -20.12 2.20 0.63
CA LYS A 68 -19.17 2.63 1.66
C LYS A 68 -19.57 4.01 2.17
N ASP A 69 -19.50 4.19 3.47
CA ASP A 69 -19.68 5.51 4.06
C ASP A 69 -18.47 6.42 3.77
N GLU A 70 -18.67 7.71 3.92
CA GLU A 70 -17.66 8.74 3.60
C GLU A 70 -16.37 8.56 4.41
N ARG A 71 -16.50 8.11 5.66
CA ARG A 71 -15.36 7.85 6.54
C ARG A 71 -14.55 6.63 6.10
N SER A 72 -15.20 5.55 5.68
CA SER A 72 -14.55 4.36 5.12
C SER A 72 -13.75 4.70 3.87
N ILE A 73 -14.33 5.51 2.98
CA ILE A 73 -13.64 5.98 1.77
C ILE A 73 -12.40 6.82 2.12
N THR A 74 -12.49 7.66 3.14
CA THR A 74 -11.37 8.49 3.58
C THR A 74 -10.23 7.65 4.13
N ILE A 75 -10.54 6.65 4.95
CA ILE A 75 -9.54 5.73 5.52
C ILE A 75 -8.86 4.92 4.40
N GLU A 76 -9.64 4.35 3.47
CA GLU A 76 -9.07 3.61 2.34
C GLU A 76 -8.17 4.46 1.45
N ARG A 77 -8.55 5.72 1.19
CA ARG A 77 -7.72 6.64 0.42
C ARG A 77 -6.39 6.92 1.11
N ALA A 78 -6.42 7.13 2.43
CA ALA A 78 -5.21 7.36 3.20
C ALA A 78 -4.27 6.13 3.18
N GLU A 79 -4.82 4.92 3.29
CA GLU A 79 -4.05 3.67 3.17
C GLU A 79 -3.45 3.50 1.78
N ILE A 80 -4.22 3.76 0.72
CA ILE A 80 -3.74 3.69 -0.66
C ILE A 80 -2.61 4.69 -0.89
N GLU A 81 -2.76 5.92 -0.40
CA GLU A 81 -1.73 6.96 -0.52
C GLU A 81 -0.44 6.55 0.20
N GLN A 82 -0.55 5.97 1.38
CA GLN A 82 0.61 5.46 2.12
C GLN A 82 1.33 4.36 1.36
N VAL A 83 0.60 3.35 0.86
CA VAL A 83 1.19 2.27 0.06
C VAL A 83 1.85 2.79 -1.22
N GLN A 84 1.26 3.80 -1.86
CA GLN A 84 1.86 4.44 -3.03
C GLN A 84 3.17 5.16 -2.69
N GLN A 85 3.24 5.85 -1.55
CA GLN A 85 4.47 6.49 -1.09
C GLN A 85 5.55 5.45 -0.77
N ASP A 86 5.19 4.40 -0.07
CA ASP A 86 6.11 3.30 0.26
C ASP A 86 6.68 2.66 -1.00
N LYS A 87 5.84 2.42 -2.01
CA LYS A 87 6.25 1.90 -3.31
C LYS A 87 7.28 2.81 -4.00
N ILE A 88 7.05 4.12 -4.02
CA ILE A 88 7.99 5.08 -4.63
C ILE A 88 9.33 5.04 -3.92
N VAL A 89 9.33 5.02 -2.59
CA VAL A 89 10.56 4.95 -1.79
C VAL A 89 11.31 3.65 -2.02
N GLU A 90 10.61 2.52 -2.10
CA GLU A 90 11.21 1.22 -2.38
C GLU A 90 11.83 1.17 -3.79
N GLU A 91 11.14 1.71 -4.81
CA GLU A 91 11.69 1.83 -6.16
C GLU A 91 12.96 2.69 -6.18
N GLU A 92 12.99 3.84 -5.50
CA GLU A 92 14.18 4.70 -5.41
C GLU A 92 15.35 4.00 -4.72
N ILE A 93 15.10 3.29 -3.62
CA ILE A 93 16.12 2.53 -2.90
C ILE A 93 16.68 1.42 -3.79
N LEU A 94 15.82 0.69 -4.49
CA LEU A 94 16.20 -0.36 -5.42
C LEU A 94 17.09 0.20 -6.53
N GLU A 95 16.68 1.28 -7.19
CA GLU A 95 17.45 1.93 -8.26
C GLU A 95 18.82 2.40 -7.77
N ARG A 96 18.88 3.02 -6.60
CA ARG A 96 20.16 3.46 -6.00
C ARG A 96 21.08 2.29 -5.68
N SER A 97 20.53 1.21 -5.12
CA SER A 97 21.28 -0.02 -4.83
C SER A 97 21.86 -0.65 -6.08
N ILE A 98 21.08 -0.71 -7.17
CA ILE A 98 21.53 -1.24 -8.47
C ILE A 98 22.66 -0.39 -9.06
N LYS A 99 22.51 0.94 -9.06
CA LYS A 99 23.55 1.86 -9.54
C LYS A 99 24.85 1.74 -8.74
N GLN A 100 24.73 1.64 -7.42
CA GLN A 100 25.87 1.46 -6.53
C GLN A 100 26.59 0.13 -6.79
N ARG A 101 25.87 -0.97 -6.97
CA ARG A 101 26.47 -2.26 -7.31
C ARG A 101 27.11 -2.23 -8.69
N ALA A 102 26.44 -1.66 -9.69
CA ALA A 102 26.99 -1.51 -11.03
C ALA A 102 28.29 -0.70 -11.01
N SER A 103 28.35 0.38 -10.24
CA SER A 103 29.55 1.21 -10.11
C SER A 103 30.74 0.47 -9.51
N GLN A 104 30.54 -0.49 -8.62
CA GLN A 104 31.60 -1.24 -7.96
C GLN A 104 32.49 -2.04 -8.95
N PHE A 105 31.86 -2.63 -9.99
CA PHE A 105 32.60 -3.44 -10.97
C PHE A 105 32.82 -2.75 -12.30
N LEU A 106 32.01 -1.72 -12.63
CA LEU A 106 32.20 -0.95 -13.88
C LEU A 106 33.16 0.25 -13.71
N SER A 107 33.46 0.68 -12.49
CA SER A 107 34.37 1.80 -12.24
C SER A 107 35.76 1.55 -12.81
N GLY A 108 36.26 2.52 -13.59
CA GLY A 108 37.53 2.43 -14.26
C GLY A 108 37.51 1.74 -15.63
N SER A 109 36.42 1.07 -16.00
CA SER A 109 36.23 0.47 -17.31
C SER A 109 35.86 1.53 -18.35
N SER A 110 36.18 1.28 -19.62
CA SER A 110 35.86 2.16 -20.75
C SER A 110 34.68 1.64 -21.53
N LEU A 111 33.82 2.54 -21.97
CA LEU A 111 32.60 2.23 -22.72
C LEU A 111 32.93 1.72 -24.12
N ASN A 112 32.46 0.56 -24.52
CA ASN A 112 32.65 0.01 -25.86
C ASN A 112 31.55 0.39 -26.84
N LYS A 113 30.38 0.75 -26.36
CA LYS A 113 29.24 1.15 -27.18
C LYS A 113 28.62 2.44 -26.63
N LYS A 114 28.19 3.34 -27.52
CA LYS A 114 27.50 4.56 -27.14
C LYS A 114 26.22 4.26 -26.35
N VAL A 115 26.10 4.90 -25.19
CA VAL A 115 24.88 4.80 -24.33
C VAL A 115 24.46 6.24 -24.02
N LYS A 116 23.25 6.61 -24.44
CA LYS A 116 22.67 7.96 -24.26
C LYS A 116 23.64 9.04 -24.76
N ASP A 117 24.11 9.91 -23.88
CA ASP A 117 25.01 11.04 -24.18
C ASP A 117 26.49 10.67 -24.05
N LEU A 118 26.79 9.44 -23.60
CA LEU A 118 28.17 8.97 -23.40
C LEU A 118 28.75 8.37 -24.70
N THR A 119 29.93 8.83 -25.07
CA THR A 119 30.66 8.35 -26.28
C THR A 119 31.48 7.11 -25.96
N VAL A 120 31.82 6.35 -26.99
CA VAL A 120 32.75 5.23 -26.89
C VAL A 120 34.11 5.70 -26.35
N GLY A 121 34.68 4.96 -25.40
CA GLY A 121 35.94 5.28 -24.73
C GLY A 121 35.80 6.16 -23.48
N THR A 122 34.63 6.62 -23.14
CA THR A 122 34.38 7.33 -21.87
C THR A 122 34.66 6.39 -20.70
N LYS A 123 35.45 6.84 -19.73
CA LYS A 123 35.67 6.13 -18.48
C LYS A 123 34.41 6.21 -17.60
N LEU A 124 34.05 5.10 -17.06
CA LEU A 124 32.89 4.98 -16.16
C LEU A 124 33.32 5.27 -14.73
N ASP A 125 32.85 6.39 -14.18
CA ASP A 125 32.99 6.75 -12.77
C ASP A 125 31.61 6.67 -12.08
N PHE A 126 31.64 6.69 -10.75
CA PHE A 126 30.42 6.64 -9.94
C PHE A 126 29.43 7.73 -10.36
N GLU A 127 29.85 8.98 -10.53
CA GLU A 127 29.00 10.10 -10.93
C GLU A 127 28.38 9.88 -12.32
N THR A 128 29.12 9.30 -13.25
CA THR A 128 28.62 9.00 -14.59
C THR A 128 27.53 7.96 -14.56
N ILE A 129 27.65 6.93 -13.73
CA ILE A 129 26.66 5.86 -13.57
C ILE A 129 25.45 6.35 -12.83
N ASP A 130 25.62 7.19 -11.81
CA ASP A 130 24.51 7.74 -11.01
C ASP A 130 23.59 8.65 -11.84
N ASN A 131 24.14 9.39 -12.79
CA ASN A 131 23.39 10.25 -13.70
C ASN A 131 22.65 9.50 -14.82
N LEU A 132 22.93 8.21 -15.01
CA LEU A 132 22.21 7.37 -15.97
C LEU A 132 20.92 6.80 -15.37
N SER A 133 19.95 6.53 -16.23
CA SER A 133 18.81 5.71 -15.81
C SER A 133 19.26 4.25 -15.62
N VAL A 134 18.58 3.50 -14.75
CA VAL A 134 18.89 2.07 -14.51
C VAL A 134 18.82 1.28 -15.81
N ASN A 135 17.87 1.59 -16.69
CA ASN A 135 17.76 0.96 -18.00
C ASN A 135 18.95 1.25 -18.91
N ASP A 136 19.56 2.41 -18.80
CA ASP A 136 20.76 2.77 -19.58
C ASP A 136 22.02 2.15 -18.97
N VAL A 137 22.08 1.99 -17.65
CA VAL A 137 23.14 1.24 -16.97
C VAL A 137 23.18 -0.21 -17.48
N PHE A 138 22.05 -0.86 -17.68
CA PHE A 138 21.98 -2.23 -18.23
C PHE A 138 22.34 -2.34 -19.72
N LYS A 139 22.47 -1.22 -20.45
CA LYS A 139 22.95 -1.19 -21.85
C LYS A 139 24.45 -0.97 -21.96
N ILE A 140 25.14 -0.77 -20.85
CA ILE A 140 26.59 -0.58 -20.81
C ILE A 140 27.29 -1.85 -21.27
N THR A 141 28.25 -1.70 -22.19
CA THR A 141 29.08 -2.76 -22.70
C THR A 141 30.52 -2.36 -22.51
N VAL A 142 31.28 -3.10 -21.74
CA VAL A 142 32.70 -2.78 -21.38
C VAL A 142 33.73 -3.75 -21.99
N GLY A 143 33.26 -4.76 -22.76
CA GLY A 143 34.13 -5.73 -23.43
C GLY A 143 34.77 -6.77 -22.52
N ASN A 144 34.46 -6.77 -21.23
CA ASN A 144 34.85 -7.81 -20.31
C ASN A 144 33.65 -8.74 -20.10
N VAL A 145 33.78 -10.00 -20.48
CA VAL A 145 32.71 -11.01 -20.46
C VAL A 145 32.18 -11.24 -19.03
N ASN A 146 33.04 -11.17 -18.03
CA ASN A 146 32.64 -11.35 -16.64
C ASN A 146 31.75 -10.19 -16.14
N ASP A 147 32.08 -8.95 -16.51
CA ASP A 147 31.31 -7.77 -16.11
C ASP A 147 29.96 -7.74 -16.82
N GLU A 148 29.90 -8.16 -18.08
CA GLU A 148 28.66 -8.28 -18.83
C GLU A 148 27.74 -9.38 -18.26
N ALA A 149 28.31 -10.52 -17.86
CA ALA A 149 27.55 -11.57 -17.19
C ALA A 149 27.00 -11.12 -15.84
N THR A 150 27.79 -10.38 -15.05
CA THR A 150 27.38 -9.82 -13.76
C THR A 150 26.26 -8.78 -13.95
N LEU A 151 26.38 -7.96 -15.00
CA LEU A 151 25.36 -6.96 -15.33
C LEU A 151 24.04 -7.62 -15.74
N ALA A 152 24.08 -8.73 -16.48
CA ALA A 152 22.90 -9.49 -16.85
C ALA A 152 22.21 -10.09 -15.62
N GLN A 153 22.99 -10.67 -14.69
CA GLN A 153 22.43 -11.17 -13.41
C GLN A 153 21.80 -10.05 -12.56
N LEU A 154 22.46 -8.89 -12.53
CA LEU A 154 21.93 -7.74 -11.81
C LEU A 154 20.61 -7.23 -12.41
N LYS A 155 20.49 -7.25 -13.73
CA LYS A 155 19.27 -6.92 -14.46
C LYS A 155 18.12 -7.90 -14.12
N ASP A 156 18.41 -9.19 -14.07
CA ASP A 156 17.40 -10.18 -13.70
C ASP A 156 16.92 -10.02 -12.24
N GLN A 157 17.85 -9.72 -11.33
CA GLN A 157 17.52 -9.41 -9.94
C GLN A 157 16.66 -8.14 -9.84
N TYR A 158 16.99 -7.10 -10.61
CA TYR A 158 16.21 -5.86 -10.65
C TYR A 158 14.79 -6.09 -11.16
N ASN A 159 14.65 -6.83 -12.27
CA ASN A 159 13.34 -7.11 -12.86
C ASN A 159 12.46 -7.91 -11.89
N LYS A 160 13.04 -8.90 -11.19
CA LYS A 160 12.32 -9.68 -10.19
C LYS A 160 11.89 -8.81 -9.01
N ALA A 161 12.79 -8.06 -8.41
CA ALA A 161 12.47 -7.17 -7.30
C ALA A 161 11.43 -6.10 -7.69
N LYS A 162 11.51 -5.57 -8.91
CA LYS A 162 10.51 -4.61 -9.41
C LYS A 162 9.13 -5.24 -9.60
N GLN A 163 9.08 -6.51 -9.99
CA GLN A 163 7.82 -7.26 -10.05
C GLN A 163 7.25 -7.46 -8.66
N ASP A 164 8.07 -7.87 -7.69
CA ASP A 164 7.66 -8.07 -6.29
C ASP A 164 7.10 -6.77 -5.66
N ILE A 165 7.67 -5.59 -5.99
CA ILE A 165 7.16 -4.28 -5.55
C ILE A 165 5.82 -3.92 -6.22
N THR A 166 5.53 -4.48 -7.39
CA THR A 166 4.33 -4.13 -8.16
C THR A 166 3.13 -5.01 -7.81
N GLU A 167 3.36 -6.24 -7.34
CA GLU A 167 2.34 -7.17 -6.83
C GLU A 167 1.82 -6.74 -5.45
#